data_e5e465c35374e484099170ec0f06d4e9
#
_entry.id   e5e465c35374e484099170ec0f06d4e9
#
_cell.length_a   1.000
_cell.length_b   1.000
_cell.length_c   1.000
_cell.angle_alpha   90.00
_cell.angle_beta   90.00
_cell.angle_gamma   90.00
#
_symmetry.space_group_name_H-M   'P 1'
#
loop_
_entity.id
_entity.type
_entity.pdbx_description
1 polymer ?
#
loop_
_entity_poly.entity_id
_entity_poly.type
_entity_poly.pdbx_seq_one_letter_code
_entity_poly.pdbx_strand_id
1 'polypeptide(L)'
;VAEEGVTTHLKNWLGREFGTEYAKTLLPVMQEHYRLAYIRKPEFMGNTREEERDPIYKKVKDLPWSEHTIRERLKDYAALSSVVEEVEVKLPAYRKDAYMQLVKYPVQAADQMNRKLLNAQLARHGKTDWEQSDTAFDSIASLTRRYNALQNGKWIHMMDFQPRKLPVFKRVAHETAVTPM
;
A
#
# COMPACT_ATOMS: atom_id res chain seq x y z
N VAL A 1 -8.07 -5.92 26.19
CA VAL A 1 -7.03 -4.90 26.19
C VAL A 1 -7.70 -3.61 25.80
N ALA A 2 -7.63 -2.59 26.65
CA ALA A 2 -8.24 -1.29 26.34
C ALA A 2 -7.51 -0.64 25.14
N GLU A 3 -8.23 0.11 24.31
CA GLU A 3 -7.68 0.81 23.13
C GLU A 3 -6.47 1.69 23.49
N GLU A 4 -6.53 2.34 24.65
CA GLU A 4 -5.43 3.12 25.22
C GLU A 4 -4.17 2.28 25.44
N GLY A 5 -4.30 1.02 25.83
CA GLY A 5 -3.17 0.10 26.01
C GLY A 5 -2.52 -0.27 24.68
N VAL A 6 -3.28 -0.47 23.59
CA VAL A 6 -2.75 -0.76 22.26
C VAL A 6 -1.98 0.43 21.72
N THR A 7 -2.52 1.65 21.85
CA THR A 7 -1.87 2.89 21.43
C THR A 7 -0.55 3.11 22.16
N THR A 8 -0.53 2.93 23.49
CA THR A 8 0.68 3.05 24.30
C THR A 8 1.72 2.00 23.91
N HIS A 9 1.31 0.75 23.68
CA HIS A 9 2.21 -0.30 23.26
C HIS A 9 2.85 0.01 21.90
N LEU A 10 2.06 0.41 20.90
CA LEU A 10 2.54 0.79 19.57
C LEU A 10 3.53 1.96 19.65
N LYS A 11 3.21 3.01 20.42
CA LYS A 11 4.11 4.14 20.63
C LYS A 11 5.45 3.73 21.24
N ASN A 12 5.41 2.90 22.28
CA ASN A 12 6.61 2.41 22.96
C ASN A 12 7.45 1.52 22.04
N TRP A 13 6.80 0.68 21.22
CA TRP A 13 7.47 -0.14 20.21
C TRP A 13 8.18 0.74 19.18
N LEU A 14 7.48 1.71 18.58
CA LEU A 14 8.08 2.65 17.63
C LEU A 14 9.27 3.41 18.23
N GLY A 15 9.18 3.79 19.52
CA GLY A 15 10.27 4.46 20.23
C GLY A 15 11.51 3.59 20.42
N ARG A 16 11.33 2.31 20.71
CA ARG A 16 12.45 1.34 20.83
C ARG A 16 13.12 1.09 19.49
N GLU A 17 12.33 0.87 18.43
CA GLU A 17 12.86 0.49 17.12
C GLU A 17 13.51 1.69 16.41
N PHE A 18 12.89 2.87 16.43
CA PHE A 18 13.29 3.98 15.57
C PHE A 18 13.76 5.23 16.33
N GLY A 19 13.46 5.34 17.62
CA GLY A 19 13.76 6.49 18.46
C GLY A 19 12.49 7.20 18.95
N THR A 20 12.54 7.67 20.19
CA THR A 20 11.39 8.33 20.83
C THR A 20 10.98 9.63 20.12
N GLU A 21 11.93 10.30 19.48
CA GLU A 21 11.73 11.49 18.67
C GLU A 21 10.84 11.24 17.45
N TYR A 22 10.97 10.05 16.82
CA TYR A 22 10.16 9.66 15.66
C TYR A 22 8.84 8.98 16.02
N ALA A 23 8.74 8.42 17.23
CA ALA A 23 7.54 7.70 17.67
C ALA A 23 6.28 8.58 17.63
N LYS A 24 6.41 9.87 17.97
CA LYS A 24 5.29 10.83 17.91
C LYS A 24 4.77 11.04 16.48
N THR A 25 5.68 11.08 15.52
CA THR A 25 5.35 11.26 14.11
C THR A 25 4.81 9.98 13.48
N LEU A 26 5.40 8.82 13.81
CA LEU A 26 5.04 7.52 13.22
C LEU A 26 3.76 6.92 13.82
N LEU A 27 3.43 7.22 15.05
CA LEU A 27 2.24 6.68 15.71
C LEU A 27 0.95 6.96 14.90
N PRO A 28 0.60 8.22 14.57
CA PRO A 28 -0.60 8.49 13.78
C PRO A 28 -0.52 7.88 12.37
N VAL A 29 0.67 7.78 11.77
CA VAL A 29 0.86 7.13 10.47
C VAL A 29 0.46 5.66 10.53
N MET A 30 0.96 4.92 11.52
CA MET A 30 0.65 3.50 11.67
C MET A 30 -0.81 3.25 12.04
N GLN A 31 -1.38 4.10 12.91
CA GLN A 31 -2.80 4.01 13.26
C GLN A 31 -3.68 4.23 12.03
N GLU A 32 -3.39 5.25 11.24
CA GLU A 32 -4.14 5.53 10.01
C GLU A 32 -3.94 4.44 8.95
N HIS A 33 -2.72 3.93 8.78
CA HIS A 33 -2.46 2.78 7.92
C HIS A 33 -3.33 1.57 8.31
N TYR A 34 -3.41 1.24 9.60
CA TYR A 34 -4.26 0.14 10.07
C TYR A 34 -5.75 0.44 9.88
N ARG A 35 -6.19 1.68 10.10
CA ARG A 35 -7.58 2.09 9.85
C ARG A 35 -7.97 1.91 8.38
N LEU A 36 -7.12 2.37 7.47
CA LEU A 36 -7.34 2.22 6.02
C LEU A 36 -7.35 0.75 5.59
N ALA A 37 -6.44 -0.06 6.16
CA ALA A 37 -6.39 -1.49 5.90
C ALA A 37 -7.63 -2.22 6.47
N TYR A 38 -8.15 -1.79 7.62
CA TYR A 38 -9.38 -2.32 8.19
C TYR A 38 -10.60 -2.06 7.31
N ILE A 39 -10.70 -0.88 6.71
CA ILE A 39 -11.78 -0.55 5.75
C ILE A 39 -11.70 -1.49 4.54
N ARG A 40 -10.52 -1.64 3.95
CA ARG A 40 -10.28 -2.60 2.87
C ARG A 40 -8.78 -2.86 2.70
N LYS A 41 -8.40 -4.11 2.79
CA LYS A 41 -7.00 -4.53 2.60
C LYS A 41 -6.58 -4.40 1.13
N PRO A 42 -5.29 -4.11 0.86
CA PRO A 42 -4.78 -3.94 -0.50
C PRO A 42 -5.07 -5.12 -1.44
N GLU A 43 -5.00 -6.35 -0.95
CA GLU A 43 -5.26 -7.56 -1.72
C GLU A 43 -6.72 -7.71 -2.18
N PHE A 44 -7.66 -7.00 -1.55
CA PHE A 44 -9.07 -7.00 -1.93
C PHE A 44 -9.48 -5.78 -2.76
N MET A 45 -8.55 -4.89 -3.09
CA MET A 45 -8.86 -3.67 -3.82
C MET A 45 -9.36 -3.89 -5.26
N GLY A 46 -8.99 -5.00 -5.87
CA GLY A 46 -9.45 -5.37 -7.21
C GLY A 46 -10.75 -6.15 -7.24
N ASN A 47 -11.42 -6.31 -6.10
CA ASN A 47 -12.63 -7.13 -5.98
C ASN A 47 -12.48 -8.54 -6.59
N THR A 48 -11.27 -9.10 -6.48
CA THR A 48 -10.91 -10.45 -6.93
C THR A 48 -10.78 -11.38 -5.75
N ARG A 49 -11.11 -12.66 -5.94
CA ARG A 49 -10.94 -13.71 -4.95
C ARG A 49 -10.16 -14.86 -5.55
N GLU A 50 -9.25 -15.44 -4.77
CA GLU A 50 -8.42 -16.55 -5.21
C GLU A 50 -9.20 -17.85 -5.36
N GLU A 51 -10.08 -18.10 -4.44
CA GLU A 51 -10.85 -19.36 -4.33
C GLU A 51 -11.96 -19.46 -5.38
N GLU A 52 -12.29 -18.36 -6.03
CA GLU A 52 -13.33 -18.31 -7.02
C GLU A 52 -12.83 -18.85 -8.37
N ARG A 53 -13.32 -20.00 -8.75
CA ARG A 53 -13.01 -20.63 -10.05
C ARG A 53 -13.75 -19.98 -11.22
N ASP A 54 -14.77 -19.17 -10.93
CA ASP A 54 -15.56 -18.49 -11.95
C ASP A 54 -14.68 -17.49 -12.74
N PRO A 55 -14.75 -17.54 -14.09
CA PRO A 55 -14.05 -16.60 -14.98
C PRO A 55 -14.30 -15.13 -14.66
N ILE A 56 -15.43 -14.79 -14.04
CA ILE A 56 -15.78 -13.44 -13.62
C ILE A 56 -14.74 -12.81 -12.65
N TYR A 57 -14.02 -13.63 -11.89
CA TYR A 57 -13.00 -13.17 -10.94
C TYR A 57 -11.58 -13.16 -11.51
N LYS A 58 -11.41 -13.51 -12.78
CA LYS A 58 -10.10 -13.48 -13.45
C LYS A 58 -9.61 -12.07 -13.79
N LYS A 59 -10.48 -11.08 -13.70
CA LYS A 59 -10.17 -9.68 -13.96
C LYS A 59 -10.39 -8.84 -12.71
N VAL A 60 -9.61 -7.76 -12.59
CA VAL A 60 -9.87 -6.71 -11.61
C VAL A 60 -11.20 -6.03 -11.94
N LYS A 61 -12.02 -5.81 -10.93
CA LYS A 61 -13.32 -5.14 -11.04
C LYS A 61 -13.33 -3.85 -10.24
N ASP A 62 -14.25 -2.98 -10.59
CA ASP A 62 -14.50 -1.74 -9.87
C ASP A 62 -15.03 -2.03 -8.47
N LEU A 63 -14.63 -1.19 -7.53
CA LEU A 63 -15.22 -1.12 -6.21
C LEU A 63 -16.48 -0.26 -6.26
N PRO A 64 -17.47 -0.54 -5.40
CA PRO A 64 -18.70 0.26 -5.30
C PRO A 64 -18.43 1.57 -4.56
N TRP A 65 -17.43 2.32 -4.98
CA TRP A 65 -16.98 3.57 -4.37
C TRP A 65 -17.18 4.73 -5.35
N SER A 66 -17.66 5.86 -4.84
CA SER A 66 -17.75 7.08 -5.62
C SER A 66 -16.36 7.63 -5.96
N GLU A 67 -16.27 8.44 -6.99
CA GLU A 67 -15.05 9.18 -7.35
C GLU A 67 -14.49 9.95 -6.14
N HIS A 68 -15.35 10.62 -5.38
CA HIS A 68 -14.95 11.35 -4.17
C HIS A 68 -14.28 10.42 -3.15
N THR A 69 -14.89 9.28 -2.81
CA THR A 69 -14.33 8.30 -1.88
C THR A 69 -12.96 7.78 -2.34
N ILE A 70 -12.82 7.52 -3.64
CA ILE A 70 -11.57 7.07 -4.24
C ILE A 70 -10.49 8.13 -4.08
N ARG A 71 -10.78 9.39 -4.43
CA ARG A 71 -9.80 10.48 -4.36
C ARG A 71 -9.37 10.79 -2.93
N GLU A 72 -10.29 10.78 -1.96
CA GLU A 72 -9.93 10.96 -0.56
C GLU A 72 -9.01 9.82 -0.05
N ARG A 73 -9.31 8.56 -0.39
CA ARG A 73 -8.45 7.45 -0.01
C ARG A 73 -7.05 7.54 -0.64
N LEU A 74 -6.95 7.95 -1.89
CA LEU A 74 -5.66 8.18 -2.55
C LEU A 74 -4.86 9.29 -1.86
N LYS A 75 -5.53 10.36 -1.45
CA LYS A 75 -4.94 11.47 -0.70
C LYS A 75 -4.45 11.03 0.70
N ASP A 76 -5.25 10.24 1.41
CA ASP A 76 -4.89 9.73 2.73
C ASP A 76 -3.59 8.90 2.64
N TYR A 77 -3.50 7.95 1.71
CA TYR A 77 -2.28 7.16 1.52
C TYR A 77 -1.08 7.99 1.06
N ALA A 78 -1.30 8.99 0.20
CA ALA A 78 -0.23 9.89 -0.22
C ALA A 78 0.36 10.65 0.96
N ALA A 79 -0.48 11.12 1.89
CA ALA A 79 -0.04 11.80 3.11
C ALA A 79 0.80 10.87 3.99
N LEU A 80 0.39 9.61 4.18
CA LEU A 80 1.17 8.63 4.93
C LEU A 80 2.54 8.37 4.28
N SER A 81 2.56 8.16 2.97
CA SER A 81 3.80 7.92 2.21
C SER A 81 4.79 9.07 2.33
N SER A 82 4.31 10.32 2.29
CA SER A 82 5.14 11.51 2.45
C SER A 82 5.82 11.55 3.82
N VAL A 83 5.07 11.34 4.89
CA VAL A 83 5.63 11.33 6.26
C VAL A 83 6.64 10.19 6.42
N VAL A 84 6.35 9.01 5.88
CA VAL A 84 7.26 7.86 5.94
C VAL A 84 8.59 8.15 5.24
N GLU A 85 8.56 8.83 4.09
CA GLU A 85 9.76 9.24 3.36
C GLU A 85 10.58 10.27 4.14
N GLU A 86 9.92 11.29 4.70
CA GLU A 86 10.58 12.32 5.50
C GLU A 86 11.29 11.76 6.74
N VAL A 87 10.69 10.78 7.40
CA VAL A 87 11.30 10.12 8.56
C VAL A 87 12.52 9.30 8.12
N GLU A 88 12.43 8.53 7.02
CA GLU A 88 13.55 7.72 6.53
C GLU A 88 14.81 8.55 6.28
N VAL A 89 14.65 9.74 5.69
CA VAL A 89 15.79 10.64 5.42
C VAL A 89 16.53 11.01 6.71
N LYS A 90 15.81 11.21 7.80
CA LYS A 90 16.35 11.65 9.10
C LYS A 90 16.90 10.49 9.94
N LEU A 91 16.51 9.25 9.64
CA LEU A 91 16.95 8.09 10.43
C LEU A 91 18.43 7.78 10.25
N PRO A 92 19.14 7.38 11.31
CA PRO A 92 20.51 6.90 11.20
C PRO A 92 20.56 5.60 10.37
N ALA A 93 21.68 5.39 9.68
CA ALA A 93 21.83 4.30 8.72
C ALA A 93 21.50 2.91 9.31
N TYR A 94 21.92 2.64 10.54
CA TYR A 94 21.71 1.34 11.20
C TYR A 94 20.24 0.99 11.47
N ARG A 95 19.32 1.96 11.42
CA ARG A 95 17.87 1.76 11.60
C ARG A 95 17.11 1.66 10.27
N LYS A 96 17.71 2.04 9.14
CA LYS A 96 17.01 2.15 7.85
C LYS A 96 16.51 0.81 7.32
N ASP A 97 17.25 -0.27 7.52
CA ASP A 97 16.81 -1.59 7.06
C ASP A 97 15.58 -2.08 7.83
N ALA A 98 15.60 -1.96 9.16
CA ALA A 98 14.43 -2.28 9.98
C ALA A 98 13.24 -1.36 9.65
N TYR A 99 13.50 -0.07 9.43
CA TYR A 99 12.48 0.88 9.03
C TYR A 99 11.85 0.52 7.68
N MET A 100 12.66 0.15 6.69
CA MET A 100 12.18 -0.32 5.40
C MET A 100 11.25 -1.53 5.56
N GLN A 101 11.60 -2.48 6.41
CA GLN A 101 10.81 -3.71 6.60
C GLN A 101 9.51 -3.47 7.38
N LEU A 102 9.56 -2.67 8.44
CA LEU A 102 8.51 -2.60 9.45
C LEU A 102 7.54 -1.43 9.25
N VAL A 103 7.97 -0.38 8.54
CA VAL A 103 7.17 0.84 8.32
C VAL A 103 7.05 1.19 6.85
N LYS A 104 8.18 1.40 6.17
CA LYS A 104 8.15 1.95 4.81
C LYS A 104 7.49 1.01 3.81
N TYR A 105 7.94 -0.24 3.75
CA TYR A 105 7.38 -1.21 2.81
C TYR A 105 5.88 -1.45 3.03
N PRO A 106 5.39 -1.73 4.26
CA PRO A 106 3.97 -1.92 4.49
C PRO A 106 3.11 -0.72 4.07
N VAL A 107 3.53 0.49 4.43
CA VAL A 107 2.77 1.72 4.13
C VAL A 107 2.83 2.06 2.64
N GLN A 108 4.02 2.09 2.05
CA GLN A 108 4.18 2.49 0.65
C GLN A 108 3.69 1.42 -0.33
N ALA A 109 3.85 0.13 -0.04
CA ALA A 109 3.26 -0.91 -0.88
C ALA A 109 1.74 -0.85 -0.86
N ALA A 110 1.12 -0.56 0.28
CA ALA A 110 -0.32 -0.34 0.37
C ALA A 110 -0.76 0.91 -0.40
N ASP A 111 -0.03 2.03 -0.30
CA ASP A 111 -0.27 3.22 -1.11
C ASP A 111 -0.22 2.89 -2.60
N GLN A 112 0.85 2.26 -3.08
CA GLN A 112 1.01 1.95 -4.49
C GLN A 112 -0.04 0.93 -4.99
N MET A 113 -0.45 -0.03 -4.17
CA MET A 113 -1.56 -0.93 -4.50
C MET A 113 -2.88 -0.18 -4.65
N ASN A 114 -3.19 0.77 -3.76
CA ASN A 114 -4.36 1.63 -3.88
C ASN A 114 -4.28 2.51 -5.13
N ARG A 115 -3.15 3.17 -5.38
CA ARG A 115 -2.92 3.97 -6.59
C ARG A 115 -3.13 3.17 -7.85
N LYS A 116 -2.54 1.98 -7.94
CA LYS A 116 -2.67 1.11 -9.10
C LYS A 116 -4.13 0.78 -9.41
N LEU A 117 -4.89 0.35 -8.42
CA LEU A 117 -6.24 -0.16 -8.63
C LEU A 117 -7.29 0.93 -8.72
N LEU A 118 -7.17 1.96 -7.89
CA LEU A 118 -8.13 3.07 -7.88
C LEU A 118 -7.95 4.02 -9.05
N ASN A 119 -6.71 4.33 -9.46
CA ASN A 119 -6.50 5.10 -10.70
C ASN A 119 -6.91 4.30 -11.94
N ALA A 120 -6.73 2.97 -11.95
CA ALA A 120 -7.27 2.14 -13.02
C ALA A 120 -8.80 2.21 -13.09
N GLN A 121 -9.49 2.20 -11.93
CA GLN A 121 -10.94 2.42 -11.89
C GLN A 121 -11.31 3.79 -12.44
N LEU A 122 -10.67 4.85 -11.98
CA LEU A 122 -10.89 6.20 -12.49
C LEU A 122 -10.62 6.29 -14.00
N ALA A 123 -9.54 5.68 -14.48
CA ALA A 123 -9.18 5.70 -15.91
C ALA A 123 -10.20 4.95 -16.78
N ARG A 124 -10.71 3.80 -16.32
CA ARG A 124 -11.80 3.09 -17.04
C ARG A 124 -13.02 3.97 -17.30
N HIS A 125 -13.31 4.87 -16.37
CA HIS A 125 -14.44 5.81 -16.46
C HIS A 125 -14.06 7.18 -17.05
N GLY A 126 -12.86 7.32 -17.62
CA GLY A 126 -12.40 8.56 -18.24
C GLY A 126 -12.18 9.74 -17.29
N LYS A 127 -11.96 9.45 -15.97
CA LYS A 127 -11.73 10.47 -14.93
C LYS A 127 -10.24 10.81 -14.73
N THR A 128 -9.35 10.03 -15.27
CA THR A 128 -7.89 10.21 -15.33
C THR A 128 -7.31 9.36 -16.45
N ASP A 129 -6.01 9.50 -16.72
CA ASP A 129 -5.26 8.61 -17.61
C ASP A 129 -4.80 7.34 -16.88
N TRP A 130 -4.18 6.42 -17.62
CA TRP A 130 -3.67 5.15 -17.11
C TRP A 130 -2.27 5.26 -16.49
N GLU A 131 -1.56 6.35 -16.72
CA GLU A 131 -0.16 6.51 -16.32
C GLU A 131 0.03 6.31 -14.82
N GLN A 132 -0.87 6.85 -14.00
CA GLN A 132 -0.80 6.72 -12.53
C GLN A 132 -0.91 5.25 -12.07
N SER A 133 -1.75 4.46 -12.73
CA SER A 133 -1.90 3.03 -12.45
C SER A 133 -0.63 2.24 -12.84
N ASP A 134 -0.09 2.52 -14.02
CA ASP A 134 1.11 1.86 -14.53
C ASP A 134 2.35 2.20 -13.69
N THR A 135 2.55 3.47 -13.38
CA THR A 135 3.64 3.94 -12.51
C THR A 135 3.57 3.30 -11.12
N ALA A 136 2.38 3.16 -10.57
CA ALA A 136 2.19 2.51 -9.27
C ALA A 136 2.59 1.03 -9.32
N PHE A 137 2.28 0.30 -10.39
CA PHE A 137 2.73 -1.08 -10.57
C PHE A 137 4.27 -1.18 -10.59
N ASP A 138 4.94 -0.31 -11.33
CA ASP A 138 6.40 -0.30 -11.42
C ASP A 138 7.05 0.08 -10.06
N SER A 139 6.39 0.96 -9.31
CA SER A 139 6.79 1.34 -7.95
C SER A 139 6.70 0.16 -6.97
N ILE A 140 5.64 -0.66 -7.04
CA ILE A 140 5.51 -1.88 -6.22
C ILE A 140 6.68 -2.83 -6.52
N ALA A 141 6.98 -3.07 -7.80
CA ALA A 141 8.09 -3.92 -8.20
C ALA A 141 9.45 -3.38 -7.68
N SER A 142 9.65 -2.06 -7.72
CA SER A 142 10.85 -1.42 -7.20
C SER A 142 10.98 -1.54 -5.68
N LEU A 143 9.90 -1.29 -4.94
CA LEU A 143 9.85 -1.47 -3.48
C LEU A 143 10.16 -2.92 -3.08
N THR A 144 9.60 -3.88 -3.81
CA THR A 144 9.83 -5.30 -3.57
C THR A 144 11.30 -5.67 -3.78
N ARG A 145 11.92 -5.21 -4.88
CA ARG A 145 13.35 -5.42 -5.13
C ARG A 145 14.21 -4.81 -4.02
N ARG A 146 13.89 -3.59 -3.59
CA ARG A 146 14.61 -2.91 -2.51
C ARG A 146 14.50 -3.71 -1.19
N TYR A 147 13.31 -4.19 -0.83
CA TYR A 147 13.12 -5.04 0.36
C TYR A 147 13.99 -6.30 0.29
N ASN A 148 13.92 -7.01 -0.82
CA ASN A 148 14.66 -8.27 -0.99
C ASN A 148 16.19 -8.10 -1.02
N ALA A 149 16.69 -6.89 -1.36
CA ALA A 149 18.11 -6.58 -1.37
C ALA A 149 18.69 -6.20 0.01
N LEU A 150 17.84 -5.97 1.02
CA LEU A 150 18.30 -5.60 2.36
C LEU A 150 19.27 -6.63 2.94
N GLN A 151 20.23 -6.16 3.75
CA GLN A 151 21.23 -7.01 4.40
C GLN A 151 21.98 -7.92 3.40
N ASN A 152 22.44 -7.31 2.29
CA ASN A 152 23.15 -8.02 1.21
C ASN A 152 22.36 -9.19 0.61
N GLY A 153 21.04 -9.05 0.51
CA GLY A 153 20.16 -10.05 -0.07
C GLY A 153 19.73 -11.16 0.89
N LYS A 154 19.93 -11.00 2.20
CA LYS A 154 19.44 -11.95 3.21
C LYS A 154 17.95 -12.26 3.06
N TRP A 155 17.18 -11.29 2.58
CA TRP A 155 15.73 -11.39 2.41
C TRP A 155 15.29 -11.63 0.97
N ILE A 156 16.22 -12.09 0.09
CA ILE A 156 15.90 -12.42 -1.30
C ILE A 156 14.75 -13.42 -1.37
N HIS A 157 13.79 -13.16 -2.25
CA HIS A 157 12.55 -13.92 -2.42
C HIS A 157 11.57 -13.87 -1.21
N MET A 158 11.82 -13.06 -0.18
CA MET A 158 10.88 -12.90 0.93
C MET A 158 9.60 -12.21 0.48
N MET A 159 9.72 -11.16 -0.34
CA MET A 159 8.58 -10.45 -0.91
C MET A 159 8.44 -10.75 -2.40
N ASP A 160 7.19 -10.86 -2.84
CA ASP A 160 6.81 -11.00 -4.24
C ASP A 160 5.83 -9.86 -4.59
N PHE A 161 6.07 -9.17 -5.70
CA PHE A 161 5.16 -8.11 -6.17
C PHE A 161 3.96 -8.65 -6.96
N GLN A 162 3.98 -9.93 -7.31
CA GLN A 162 2.86 -10.63 -7.97
C GLN A 162 2.53 -11.97 -7.27
N PRO A 163 2.22 -11.94 -5.96
CA PRO A 163 1.99 -13.17 -5.20
C PRO A 163 0.96 -14.05 -5.91
N ARG A 164 1.33 -15.33 -6.12
CA ARG A 164 0.46 -16.35 -6.75
C ARG A 164 -0.09 -15.93 -8.12
N LYS A 165 0.46 -14.87 -8.72
CA LYS A 165 0.03 -14.30 -10.02
C LYS A 165 -1.46 -13.93 -10.08
N LEU A 166 -2.05 -13.58 -8.93
CA LEU A 166 -3.45 -13.16 -8.87
C LEU A 166 -3.68 -11.86 -9.64
N PRO A 167 -4.85 -11.67 -10.26
CA PRO A 167 -5.16 -10.49 -11.07
C PRO A 167 -4.92 -9.16 -10.35
N VAL A 168 -5.25 -9.09 -9.07
CA VAL A 168 -5.07 -7.89 -8.23
C VAL A 168 -3.61 -7.44 -8.12
N PHE A 169 -2.64 -8.36 -8.25
CA PHE A 169 -1.21 -8.05 -8.18
C PHE A 169 -0.55 -7.81 -9.55
N LYS A 170 -1.24 -8.11 -10.65
CA LYS A 170 -0.74 -7.84 -12.01
C LYS A 170 -0.89 -6.36 -12.38
N ARG A 171 -0.24 -5.96 -13.47
CA ARG A 171 -0.56 -4.70 -14.15
C ARG A 171 -2.02 -4.75 -14.59
N VAL A 172 -2.75 -3.67 -14.38
CA VAL A 172 -4.16 -3.61 -14.79
C VAL A 172 -4.23 -3.38 -16.30
N ALA A 173 -5.05 -4.18 -16.99
CA ALA A 173 -5.28 -3.99 -18.43
C ALA A 173 -6.06 -2.69 -18.67
N HIS A 174 -5.66 -1.96 -19.73
CA HIS A 174 -6.34 -0.74 -20.15
C HIS A 174 -7.66 -1.11 -20.84
N GLU A 175 -8.75 -0.90 -20.17
CA GLU A 175 -10.11 -1.18 -20.67
C GLU A 175 -11.01 0.00 -20.33
N THR A 176 -11.93 0.35 -21.23
CA THR A 176 -12.95 1.38 -20.96
C THR A 176 -14.17 0.73 -20.33
N ALA A 177 -14.76 1.36 -19.32
CA ALA A 177 -15.99 0.88 -18.71
C ALA A 177 -17.18 1.14 -19.63
N VAL A 178 -18.07 0.17 -19.70
CA VAL A 178 -19.32 0.27 -20.49
C VAL A 178 -20.39 1.07 -19.73
N THR A 179 -20.31 1.11 -18.41
CA THR A 179 -21.29 1.74 -17.52
C THR A 179 -20.65 2.96 -16.80
N PRO A 180 -21.37 4.08 -16.66
CA PRO A 180 -20.89 5.21 -15.86
C PRO A 180 -20.59 4.82 -14.40
N MET A 181 -19.67 5.59 -13.77
CA MET A 181 -19.35 5.44 -12.35
C MET A 181 -20.47 6.03 -11.49
#